data_c1ec047ebca9a6228d8e1b8693771763
#
_entry.id   c1ec047ebca9a6228d8e1b8693771763
#
_cell.length_a   1.000
_cell.length_b   1.000
_cell.length_c   1.000
_cell.angle_alpha   90.00
_cell.angle_beta   90.00
_cell.angle_gamma   90.00
#
_symmetry.space_group_name_H-M   'P 1'
#
loop_
_entity.id
_entity.type
_entity.pdbx_description
1 polymer ?
#
loop_
_entity_poly.entity_id
_entity_poly.type
_entity_poly.pdbx_seq_one_letter_code
_entity_poly.pdbx_strand_id
1 'polypeptide(L)'
;MKNDLTCGVVGDLLPAFVEGLTSEESNAAVEAHLAACPACARLRETMAAPEGKPAEQAKEVDYLKAVKRKNARRVAAAVLCTIFVFIAGIGAKIFFVGQEANLAEMYLFPRIDAESQVFHLNVDATSSGISYWGWETAEEDGVVTATVRQGPVSFLHDAGYGRLEIPLEGVREIYFCGQLLYQDGMLIQSETILLFQSRTPYVGNAPALGHIAEILGIGVLHDYTASLQTAQRPYGWTIEFAEDGTGFGTHLDREMTWHAPLMLALVENLDQVSWTYTDGGVLETHTITLEEANAMLPQLTKTYNRRNGTDWTPKASVKDYAASVGALQQLCDLSQLLYGDWRF
;
A
#
# COMPACT_ATOMS: atom_id res chain seq x y z
N MET A 1 -74.83 0.17 79.03
CA MET A 1 -73.63 -0.06 79.79
C MET A 1 -72.56 0.80 79.14
N LYS A 2 -72.11 1.89 79.86
CA LYS A 2 -70.97 2.68 79.35
C LYS A 2 -69.72 1.80 79.57
N ASN A 3 -69.10 1.32 78.54
CA ASN A 3 -67.74 0.73 78.55
C ASN A 3 -66.77 1.85 78.63
N ASP A 4 -66.50 2.35 79.83
CA ASP A 4 -65.38 3.38 80.03
C ASP A 4 -64.10 2.55 80.06
N LEU A 5 -63.31 2.62 78.96
CA LEU A 5 -61.97 2.05 78.90
C LEU A 5 -61.05 2.71 79.95
N THR A 6 -60.23 1.90 80.61
CA THR A 6 -59.20 2.47 81.52
C THR A 6 -58.02 2.97 80.76
N CYS A 7 -57.25 3.97 81.35
CA CYS A 7 -56.07 4.53 80.73
C CYS A 7 -55.00 3.43 80.32
N GLY A 8 -54.95 2.34 81.10
CA GLY A 8 -54.03 1.20 80.77
C GLY A 8 -54.45 0.48 79.48
N VAL A 9 -55.75 0.19 79.35
CA VAL A 9 -56.23 -0.47 78.12
C VAL A 9 -56.11 0.43 76.90
N VAL A 10 -56.36 1.75 77.06
CA VAL A 10 -56.16 2.73 75.95
C VAL A 10 -54.68 2.82 75.60
N GLY A 11 -53.75 2.82 76.57
CA GLY A 11 -52.31 2.84 76.32
C GLY A 11 -51.83 1.63 75.51
N ASP A 12 -52.36 0.47 75.78
CA ASP A 12 -52.03 -0.77 75.02
C ASP A 12 -52.63 -0.78 73.59
N LEU A 13 -53.78 -0.10 73.38
CA LEU A 13 -54.41 0.00 72.07
C LEU A 13 -53.87 1.14 71.19
N LEU A 14 -53.25 2.16 71.82
CA LEU A 14 -52.79 3.38 71.13
C LEU A 14 -51.80 3.10 69.96
N PRO A 15 -50.83 2.19 70.09
CA PRO A 15 -49.95 1.90 68.92
C PRO A 15 -50.73 1.41 67.72
N ALA A 16 -51.60 0.42 67.92
CA ALA A 16 -52.42 -0.16 66.87
C ALA A 16 -53.47 0.84 66.33
N PHE A 17 -54.00 1.74 67.19
CA PHE A 17 -54.91 2.79 66.84
C PHE A 17 -54.24 3.84 65.93
N VAL A 18 -53.05 4.28 66.26
CA VAL A 18 -52.27 5.23 65.46
C VAL A 18 -51.87 4.65 64.09
N GLU A 19 -51.65 3.35 64.02
CA GLU A 19 -51.34 2.64 62.78
C GLU A 19 -52.62 2.22 61.97
N GLY A 20 -53.85 2.49 62.51
CA GLY A 20 -55.10 2.20 61.83
C GLY A 20 -55.45 0.68 61.79
N LEU A 21 -54.89 -0.08 62.72
CA LEU A 21 -55.02 -1.55 62.78
C LEU A 21 -56.15 -2.05 63.74
N THR A 22 -56.89 -1.13 64.39
CA THR A 22 -57.98 -1.43 65.35
C THR A 22 -59.35 -1.40 64.65
N SER A 23 -60.33 -2.20 65.15
CA SER A 23 -61.67 -2.25 64.62
C SER A 23 -62.44 -0.94 64.87
N GLU A 24 -63.52 -0.67 64.07
CA GLU A 24 -64.34 0.56 64.22
C GLU A 24 -64.93 0.72 65.64
N GLU A 25 -65.35 -0.40 66.28
CA GLU A 25 -65.87 -0.35 67.67
C GLU A 25 -64.78 0.06 68.68
N SER A 26 -63.56 -0.49 68.47
CA SER A 26 -62.38 -0.13 69.32
C SER A 26 -61.96 1.30 69.10
N ASN A 27 -62.00 1.76 67.84
CA ASN A 27 -61.69 3.15 67.49
C ASN A 27 -62.64 4.14 68.20
N ALA A 28 -63.95 3.88 68.13
CA ALA A 28 -64.95 4.73 68.81
C ALA A 28 -64.74 4.79 70.32
N ALA A 29 -64.41 3.65 70.96
CA ALA A 29 -64.20 3.58 72.41
C ALA A 29 -62.86 4.33 72.82
N VAL A 30 -61.81 4.15 72.00
CA VAL A 30 -60.50 4.85 72.20
C VAL A 30 -60.67 6.38 71.99
N GLU A 31 -61.38 6.83 70.99
CA GLU A 31 -61.64 8.22 70.69
C GLU A 31 -62.50 8.90 71.84
N ALA A 32 -63.50 8.18 72.33
CA ALA A 32 -64.28 8.67 73.45
C ALA A 32 -63.43 8.85 74.69
N HIS A 33 -62.50 7.96 74.96
CA HIS A 33 -61.54 8.08 76.10
C HIS A 33 -60.55 9.19 75.87
N LEU A 34 -59.96 9.33 74.65
CA LEU A 34 -59.02 10.39 74.31
C LEU A 34 -59.64 11.78 74.48
N ALA A 35 -60.95 11.96 74.18
CA ALA A 35 -61.67 13.21 74.36
C ALA A 35 -61.85 13.56 75.85
N ALA A 36 -61.84 12.55 76.74
CA ALA A 36 -62.05 12.76 78.17
C ALA A 36 -60.75 12.76 79.02
N CYS A 37 -59.64 12.18 78.47
CA CYS A 37 -58.38 12.02 79.17
C CYS A 37 -57.22 12.78 78.50
N PRO A 38 -56.75 13.91 79.04
CA PRO A 38 -55.66 14.67 78.43
C PRO A 38 -54.28 13.92 78.43
N ALA A 39 -54.09 13.03 79.37
CA ALA A 39 -52.83 12.25 79.44
C ALA A 39 -52.66 11.28 78.26
N CYS A 40 -53.74 10.53 77.95
CA CYS A 40 -53.73 9.61 76.82
C CYS A 40 -53.73 10.37 75.47
N ALA A 41 -54.37 11.52 75.38
CA ALA A 41 -54.32 12.38 74.17
C ALA A 41 -52.89 12.84 73.87
N ARG A 42 -52.11 13.23 74.88
CA ARG A 42 -50.68 13.60 74.69
C ARG A 42 -49.85 12.39 74.29
N LEU A 43 -50.09 11.19 74.81
CA LEU A 43 -49.39 9.98 74.44
C LEU A 43 -49.63 9.66 72.99
N ARG A 44 -50.86 9.77 72.48
CA ARG A 44 -51.18 9.65 71.06
C ARG A 44 -50.40 10.64 70.19
N GLU A 45 -50.33 11.92 70.55
CA GLU A 45 -49.59 12.95 69.79
C GLU A 45 -48.10 12.60 69.75
N THR A 46 -47.55 12.10 70.83
CA THR A 46 -46.09 11.64 70.86
C THR A 46 -45.85 10.44 69.95
N MET A 47 -46.79 9.51 69.86
CA MET A 47 -46.70 8.33 68.98
C MET A 47 -46.99 8.68 67.52
N ALA A 48 -47.85 9.67 67.23
CA ALA A 48 -48.19 10.11 65.91
C ALA A 48 -47.12 11.06 65.29
N ALA A 49 -46.16 11.53 66.07
CA ALA A 49 -45.08 12.36 65.57
C ALA A 49 -44.25 11.57 64.56
N PRO A 50 -44.03 12.09 63.33
CA PRO A 50 -43.22 11.40 62.33
C PRO A 50 -41.80 11.18 62.88
N GLU A 51 -41.38 9.93 62.92
CA GLU A 51 -39.97 9.58 63.22
C GLU A 51 -39.09 10.29 62.19
N GLY A 52 -38.34 11.27 62.62
CA GLY A 52 -37.32 11.94 61.80
C GLY A 52 -36.37 10.87 61.32
N LYS A 53 -36.23 10.70 60.01
CA LYS A 53 -35.24 9.82 59.43
C LYS A 53 -33.89 10.06 60.08
N PRO A 54 -33.21 9.01 60.58
CA PRO A 54 -31.93 9.21 61.31
C PRO A 54 -30.94 9.87 60.41
N ALA A 55 -30.32 10.96 60.85
CA ALA A 55 -29.30 11.74 60.14
C ALA A 55 -28.10 10.90 59.69
N GLU A 56 -27.93 9.68 60.21
CA GLU A 56 -26.89 8.71 59.84
C GLU A 56 -27.11 8.11 58.44
N GLN A 57 -28.37 7.79 58.02
CA GLN A 57 -28.62 7.22 56.69
C GLN A 57 -28.34 8.21 55.55
N ALA A 58 -28.54 9.49 55.76
CA ALA A 58 -28.21 10.55 54.80
C ALA A 58 -26.70 10.70 54.58
N LYS A 59 -25.87 10.51 55.62
CA LYS A 59 -24.41 10.55 55.54
C LYS A 59 -23.83 9.34 54.85
N GLU A 60 -24.37 8.13 55.06
CA GLU A 60 -23.95 6.90 54.38
C GLU A 60 -24.23 6.91 52.88
N VAL A 61 -25.40 7.41 52.44
CA VAL A 61 -25.76 7.53 51.03
C VAL A 61 -24.87 8.55 50.31
N ASP A 62 -24.47 9.63 50.95
CA ASP A 62 -23.57 10.64 50.39
C ASP A 62 -22.12 10.12 50.28
N TYR A 63 -21.66 9.30 51.22
CA TYR A 63 -20.35 8.67 51.19
C TYR A 63 -20.25 7.66 50.01
N LEU A 64 -21.26 6.81 49.82
CA LEU A 64 -21.31 5.85 48.70
C LEU A 64 -21.34 6.58 47.34
N LYS A 65 -22.06 7.67 47.23
CA LYS A 65 -22.07 8.51 46.01
C LYS A 65 -20.70 9.16 45.76
N ALA A 66 -20.03 9.63 46.79
CA ALA A 66 -18.70 10.22 46.70
C ALA A 66 -17.64 9.17 46.27
N VAL A 67 -17.68 7.95 46.84
CA VAL A 67 -16.81 6.81 46.46
C VAL A 67 -17.07 6.40 45.02
N LYS A 68 -18.33 6.23 44.62
CA LYS A 68 -18.70 5.87 43.24
C LYS A 68 -18.22 6.92 42.24
N ARG A 69 -18.34 8.21 42.56
CA ARG A 69 -17.85 9.34 41.74
C ARG A 69 -16.32 9.37 41.63
N LYS A 70 -15.62 9.08 42.75
CA LYS A 70 -14.15 8.95 42.78
C LYS A 70 -13.64 7.77 41.96
N ASN A 71 -14.29 6.62 42.08
CA ASN A 71 -13.94 5.44 41.29
C ASN A 71 -14.26 5.63 39.79
N ALA A 72 -15.41 6.24 39.44
CA ALA A 72 -15.73 6.57 38.07
C ALA A 72 -14.69 7.52 37.44
N ARG A 73 -14.22 8.53 38.20
CA ARG A 73 -13.13 9.42 37.75
C ARG A 73 -11.80 8.69 37.56
N ARG A 74 -11.46 7.75 38.45
CA ARG A 74 -10.23 6.93 38.33
C ARG A 74 -10.31 6.02 37.10
N VAL A 75 -11.45 5.35 36.87
CA VAL A 75 -11.67 4.53 35.69
C VAL A 75 -11.60 5.37 34.41
N ALA A 76 -12.28 6.53 34.39
CA ALA A 76 -12.21 7.45 33.25
C ALA A 76 -10.78 7.93 32.98
N ALA A 77 -10.03 8.30 34.03
CA ALA A 77 -8.63 8.68 33.88
C ALA A 77 -7.76 7.53 33.36
N ALA A 78 -7.95 6.30 33.85
CA ALA A 78 -7.23 5.13 33.35
C ALA A 78 -7.52 4.88 31.86
N VAL A 79 -8.80 4.94 31.46
CA VAL A 79 -9.21 4.78 30.06
C VAL A 79 -8.58 5.88 29.19
N LEU A 80 -8.62 7.13 29.61
CA LEU A 80 -7.99 8.24 28.88
C LEU A 80 -6.48 8.08 28.77
N CYS A 81 -5.78 7.65 29.84
CA CYS A 81 -4.36 7.36 29.80
C CYS A 81 -4.05 6.21 28.81
N THR A 82 -4.86 5.14 28.80
CA THR A 82 -4.68 4.04 27.84
C THR A 82 -4.85 4.51 26.40
N ILE A 83 -5.89 5.30 26.13
CA ILE A 83 -6.13 5.89 24.80
C ILE A 83 -4.96 6.81 24.41
N PHE A 84 -4.47 7.64 25.32
CA PHE A 84 -3.34 8.52 25.08
C PHE A 84 -2.05 7.75 24.75
N VAL A 85 -1.73 6.69 25.52
CA VAL A 85 -0.57 5.81 25.25
C VAL A 85 -0.69 5.14 23.89
N PHE A 86 -1.90 4.69 23.54
CA PHE A 86 -2.14 4.07 22.23
C PHE A 86 -1.95 5.05 21.07
N ILE A 87 -2.53 6.26 21.19
CA ILE A 87 -2.35 7.34 20.20
C ILE A 87 -0.89 7.76 20.10
N ALA A 88 -0.20 7.91 21.24
CA ALA A 88 1.21 8.25 21.27
C ALA A 88 2.08 7.15 20.62
N GLY A 89 1.75 5.88 20.84
CA GLY A 89 2.42 4.74 20.19
C GLY A 89 2.23 4.72 18.68
N ILE A 90 1.01 4.98 18.19
CA ILE A 90 0.72 5.13 16.76
C ILE A 90 1.49 6.33 16.19
N GLY A 91 1.46 7.46 16.86
CA GLY A 91 2.19 8.66 16.45
C GLY A 91 3.71 8.39 16.39
N ALA A 92 4.27 7.73 17.40
CA ALA A 92 5.67 7.35 17.41
C ALA A 92 6.02 6.43 16.22
N LYS A 93 5.17 5.44 15.92
CA LYS A 93 5.38 4.58 14.76
C LYS A 93 5.37 5.37 13.45
N ILE A 94 4.41 6.25 13.26
CA ILE A 94 4.26 7.02 12.01
C ILE A 94 5.41 8.03 11.81
N PHE A 95 5.78 8.79 12.86
CA PHE A 95 6.70 9.90 12.74
C PHE A 95 8.17 9.56 13.01
N PHE A 96 8.47 8.49 13.73
CA PHE A 96 9.85 8.11 14.05
C PHE A 96 10.30 6.82 13.37
N VAL A 97 9.42 5.82 13.29
CA VAL A 97 9.76 4.54 12.66
C VAL A 97 9.51 4.60 11.16
N GLY A 98 8.39 5.19 10.73
CA GLY A 98 7.96 5.19 9.34
C GLY A 98 7.52 3.81 8.86
N GLN A 99 7.42 3.69 7.55
CA GLN A 99 7.20 2.42 6.83
C GLN A 99 8.25 2.27 5.74
N GLU A 100 8.41 1.08 5.19
CA GLU A 100 9.22 0.88 3.99
C GLU A 100 8.65 1.73 2.86
N ALA A 101 9.56 2.36 2.11
CA ALA A 101 9.14 3.27 1.06
C ALA A 101 8.48 2.52 -0.11
N ASN A 102 7.42 3.12 -0.64
CA ASN A 102 6.67 2.59 -1.76
C ASN A 102 7.20 3.20 -3.08
N LEU A 103 7.73 2.38 -3.96
CA LEU A 103 8.25 2.83 -5.26
C LEU A 103 7.21 3.56 -6.12
N ALA A 104 5.92 3.25 -5.99
CA ALA A 104 4.85 3.95 -6.70
C ALA A 104 4.68 5.42 -6.28
N GLU A 105 5.24 5.80 -5.13
CA GLU A 105 5.21 7.16 -4.59
C GLU A 105 6.52 7.92 -4.81
N MET A 106 7.41 7.39 -5.68
CA MET A 106 8.74 7.93 -5.96
C MET A 106 8.98 8.14 -7.45
N TYR A 107 9.73 9.19 -7.76
CA TYR A 107 10.46 9.33 -9.01
C TYR A 107 11.91 8.96 -8.77
N LEU A 108 12.43 8.02 -9.55
CA LEU A 108 13.81 7.54 -9.47
C LEU A 108 14.61 8.08 -10.67
N PHE A 109 15.76 8.69 -10.39
CA PHE A 109 16.67 9.24 -11.40
C PHE A 109 18.05 8.61 -11.23
N PRO A 110 18.23 7.34 -11.65
CA PRO A 110 19.51 6.66 -11.59
C PRO A 110 20.44 7.20 -12.68
N ARG A 111 21.73 7.33 -12.38
CA ARG A 111 22.78 7.66 -13.34
C ARG A 111 24.09 7.01 -12.94
N ILE A 112 24.95 6.75 -13.91
CA ILE A 112 26.33 6.31 -13.70
C ILE A 112 27.25 7.48 -14.06
N ASP A 113 28.17 7.82 -13.17
CA ASP A 113 29.29 8.66 -13.49
C ASP A 113 30.42 7.77 -13.99
N ALA A 114 30.69 7.83 -15.30
CA ALA A 114 31.70 7.01 -15.94
C ALA A 114 33.13 7.34 -15.51
N GLU A 115 33.42 8.60 -15.10
CA GLU A 115 34.77 9.03 -14.68
C GLU A 115 35.07 8.54 -13.25
N SER A 116 34.12 8.73 -12.33
CA SER A 116 34.29 8.34 -10.93
C SER A 116 33.89 6.89 -10.64
N GLN A 117 33.26 6.20 -11.59
CA GLN A 117 32.70 4.85 -11.41
C GLN A 117 31.75 4.78 -10.20
N VAL A 118 30.86 5.77 -10.09
CA VAL A 118 29.87 5.87 -9.02
C VAL A 118 28.46 5.81 -9.61
N PHE A 119 27.64 4.96 -9.04
CA PHE A 119 26.20 4.99 -9.25
C PHE A 119 25.57 6.06 -8.36
N HIS A 120 24.79 6.93 -8.96
CA HIS A 120 24.02 7.96 -8.26
C HIS A 120 22.53 7.68 -8.45
N LEU A 121 21.77 7.72 -7.37
CA LEU A 121 20.32 7.70 -7.39
C LEU A 121 19.81 8.98 -6.73
N ASN A 122 19.12 9.82 -7.48
CA ASN A 122 18.27 10.86 -6.90
C ASN A 122 16.85 10.32 -6.82
N VAL A 123 16.19 10.63 -5.72
CA VAL A 123 14.81 10.21 -5.43
C VAL A 123 14.00 11.44 -5.10
N ASP A 124 12.85 11.60 -5.73
CA ASP A 124 11.89 12.64 -5.43
C ASP A 124 10.51 12.02 -5.13
N ALA A 125 9.80 12.58 -4.15
CA ALA A 125 8.45 12.14 -3.83
C ALA A 125 7.45 12.62 -4.91
N THR A 126 6.48 11.77 -5.23
CA THR A 126 5.35 12.14 -6.12
C THR A 126 4.38 13.12 -5.48
N SER A 127 4.46 13.30 -4.14
CA SER A 127 3.58 14.17 -3.35
C SER A 127 4.36 14.95 -2.31
N SER A 128 4.03 16.23 -2.13
CA SER A 128 4.61 17.09 -1.10
C SER A 128 4.27 16.68 0.35
N GLY A 129 3.39 15.73 0.53
CA GLY A 129 3.04 15.20 1.86
C GLY A 129 3.93 14.05 2.33
N ILE A 130 4.87 13.59 1.51
CA ILE A 130 5.75 12.46 1.79
C ILE A 130 7.17 12.96 2.08
N SER A 131 7.81 12.37 3.09
CA SER A 131 9.22 12.57 3.39
C SER A 131 9.96 11.24 3.47
N TYR A 132 11.27 11.25 3.23
CA TYR A 132 12.16 10.10 3.23
C TYR A 132 13.28 10.25 4.24
N TRP A 133 13.58 9.16 4.98
CA TRP A 133 14.67 9.09 5.96
C TRP A 133 15.14 7.65 6.17
N GLY A 134 16.19 7.47 6.98
CA GLY A 134 16.67 6.13 7.35
C GLY A 134 17.14 5.32 6.14
N TRP A 135 17.98 5.94 5.32
CA TRP A 135 18.66 5.29 4.20
C TRP A 135 19.60 4.21 4.72
N GLU A 136 19.41 2.99 4.27
CA GLU A 136 20.22 1.83 4.65
C GLU A 136 20.74 1.16 3.39
N THR A 137 22.00 0.74 3.41
CA THR A 137 22.63 -0.04 2.34
C THR A 137 23.28 -1.26 2.92
N ALA A 138 23.16 -2.39 2.24
CA ALA A 138 23.86 -3.64 2.55
C ALA A 138 24.47 -4.18 1.28
N GLU A 139 25.70 -4.74 1.37
CA GLU A 139 26.40 -5.35 0.25
C GLU A 139 26.77 -6.78 0.62
N GLU A 140 26.46 -7.71 -0.29
CA GLU A 140 26.82 -9.12 -0.18
C GLU A 140 27.15 -9.65 -1.58
N ASP A 141 28.34 -10.22 -1.77
CA ASP A 141 28.80 -10.83 -3.03
C ASP A 141 28.63 -9.94 -4.29
N GLY A 142 28.87 -8.63 -4.15
CA GLY A 142 28.72 -7.67 -5.22
C GLY A 142 27.28 -7.29 -5.57
N VAL A 143 26.32 -7.67 -4.71
CA VAL A 143 24.94 -7.22 -4.78
C VAL A 143 24.70 -6.18 -3.68
N VAL A 144 24.35 -4.97 -4.07
CA VAL A 144 23.99 -3.89 -3.14
C VAL A 144 22.49 -3.77 -3.07
N THR A 145 21.98 -3.87 -1.84
CA THR A 145 20.57 -3.57 -1.54
C THR A 145 20.47 -2.27 -0.79
N ALA A 146 19.64 -1.36 -1.29
CA ALA A 146 19.40 -0.08 -0.66
C ALA A 146 17.90 0.06 -0.34
N THR A 147 17.62 0.59 0.84
CA THR A 147 16.26 0.84 1.31
C THR A 147 16.16 2.22 1.94
N VAL A 148 14.96 2.73 2.00
CA VAL A 148 14.65 4.01 2.63
C VAL A 148 13.29 3.90 3.31
N ARG A 149 13.08 4.65 4.38
CA ARG A 149 11.79 4.75 5.07
C ARG A 149 11.03 5.97 4.59
N GLN A 150 9.71 5.85 4.57
CA GLN A 150 8.82 6.95 4.25
C GLN A 150 7.77 7.19 5.34
N GLY A 151 7.28 8.41 5.38
CA GLY A 151 6.16 8.83 6.22
C GLY A 151 5.72 10.25 5.89
N PRO A 152 4.77 10.80 6.65
CA PRO A 152 4.29 12.14 6.42
C PRO A 152 5.36 13.19 6.72
N VAL A 153 5.35 14.27 5.96
CA VAL A 153 6.17 15.45 6.24
C VAL A 153 5.88 15.97 7.64
N SER A 154 6.92 16.26 8.40
CA SER A 154 6.85 16.71 9.78
C SER A 154 8.04 17.61 10.12
N PHE A 155 8.05 18.18 11.33
CA PHE A 155 9.21 18.95 11.83
C PHE A 155 10.47 18.08 12.05
N LEU A 156 10.34 16.76 12.04
CA LEU A 156 11.46 15.81 12.16
C LEU A 156 11.99 15.38 10.79
N HIS A 157 11.09 15.27 9.81
CA HIS A 157 11.37 14.80 8.46
C HIS A 157 10.60 15.67 7.48
N ASP A 158 11.30 16.57 6.81
CA ASP A 158 10.73 17.59 5.92
C ASP A 158 11.13 17.43 4.45
N ALA A 159 12.07 16.51 4.17
CA ALA A 159 12.60 16.30 2.83
C ALA A 159 11.88 15.16 2.08
N GLY A 160 11.15 15.51 1.03
CA GLY A 160 10.57 14.55 0.06
C GLY A 160 11.55 14.17 -1.04
N TYR A 161 12.85 14.41 -0.86
CA TYR A 161 13.92 14.06 -1.81
C TYR A 161 15.08 13.40 -1.08
N GLY A 162 15.90 12.68 -1.83
CA GLY A 162 17.10 12.06 -1.29
C GLY A 162 18.11 11.72 -2.37
N ARG A 163 19.33 11.43 -1.96
CA ARG A 163 20.40 10.99 -2.83
C ARG A 163 21.13 9.80 -2.21
N LEU A 164 21.44 8.84 -3.08
CA LEU A 164 22.27 7.69 -2.75
C LEU A 164 23.44 7.66 -3.73
N GLU A 165 24.64 7.38 -3.23
CA GLU A 165 25.86 7.22 -4.02
C GLU A 165 26.49 5.88 -3.66
N ILE A 166 26.79 5.05 -4.66
CA ILE A 166 27.36 3.71 -4.50
C ILE A 166 28.56 3.60 -5.42
N PRO A 167 29.79 3.41 -4.90
CA PRO A 167 30.93 3.05 -5.70
C PRO A 167 30.69 1.71 -6.42
N LEU A 168 31.03 1.65 -7.71
CA LEU A 168 30.74 0.45 -8.53
C LEU A 168 31.87 -0.58 -8.53
N GLU A 169 32.95 -0.36 -7.78
CA GLU A 169 34.05 -1.32 -7.67
C GLU A 169 33.57 -2.62 -7.04
N GLY A 170 33.61 -3.73 -7.78
CA GLY A 170 33.13 -5.03 -7.32
C GLY A 170 31.62 -5.22 -7.35
N VAL A 171 30.84 -4.16 -7.63
CA VAL A 171 29.37 -4.21 -7.65
C VAL A 171 28.87 -4.74 -9.00
N ARG A 172 28.02 -5.78 -8.94
CA ARG A 172 27.36 -6.37 -10.10
C ARG A 172 25.91 -5.95 -10.21
N GLU A 173 25.23 -5.81 -9.09
CA GLU A 173 23.80 -5.49 -9.04
C GLU A 173 23.50 -4.45 -7.96
N ILE A 174 22.55 -3.56 -8.23
CA ILE A 174 22.01 -2.62 -7.24
C ILE A 174 20.50 -2.71 -7.26
N TYR A 175 19.95 -3.04 -6.09
CA TYR A 175 18.51 -3.03 -5.84
C TYR A 175 18.17 -1.85 -4.93
N PHE A 176 17.11 -1.14 -5.26
CA PHE A 176 16.55 -0.09 -4.43
C PHE A 176 15.09 -0.41 -4.11
N CYS A 177 14.77 -0.57 -2.82
CA CYS A 177 13.44 -1.00 -2.35
C CYS A 177 12.90 -2.22 -3.10
N GLY A 178 13.80 -3.19 -3.41
CA GLY A 178 13.46 -4.42 -4.13
C GLY A 178 13.45 -4.34 -5.66
N GLN A 179 13.57 -3.13 -6.25
CA GLN A 179 13.66 -2.97 -7.70
C GLN A 179 15.11 -2.95 -8.15
N LEU A 180 15.44 -3.75 -9.17
CA LEU A 180 16.75 -3.74 -9.82
C LEU A 180 16.92 -2.43 -10.61
N LEU A 181 17.96 -1.66 -10.30
CA LEU A 181 18.30 -0.40 -10.98
C LEU A 181 19.60 -0.46 -11.78
N TYR A 182 20.48 -1.40 -11.44
CA TYR A 182 21.77 -1.56 -12.10
C TYR A 182 22.15 -3.04 -12.14
N GLN A 183 22.65 -3.51 -13.27
CA GLN A 183 23.24 -4.85 -13.43
C GLN A 183 24.34 -4.82 -14.49
N ASP A 184 25.54 -5.31 -14.14
CA ASP A 184 26.66 -5.55 -15.04
C ASP A 184 27.01 -4.34 -15.96
N GLY A 185 27.05 -3.14 -15.38
CA GLY A 185 27.36 -1.92 -16.11
C GLY A 185 26.15 -1.18 -16.71
N MET A 186 24.95 -1.74 -16.60
CA MET A 186 23.74 -1.20 -17.21
C MET A 186 22.81 -0.58 -16.18
N LEU A 187 22.27 0.61 -16.48
CA LEU A 187 21.08 1.13 -15.80
C LEU A 187 19.85 0.40 -16.34
N ILE A 188 19.06 -0.16 -15.44
CA ILE A 188 17.91 -1.00 -15.80
C ILE A 188 16.63 -0.18 -15.82
N GLN A 189 15.91 -0.25 -16.92
CA GLN A 189 14.56 0.31 -17.06
C GLN A 189 13.50 -0.69 -16.58
N SER A 190 12.40 -0.19 -16.04
CA SER A 190 11.32 -1.05 -15.52
C SER A 190 10.72 -1.94 -16.60
N GLU A 191 10.60 -1.42 -17.83
CA GLU A 191 10.10 -2.13 -18.99
C GLU A 191 10.98 -3.33 -19.35
N THR A 192 12.32 -3.19 -19.21
CA THR A 192 13.25 -4.29 -19.46
C THR A 192 13.09 -5.42 -18.46
N ILE A 193 12.78 -5.10 -17.19
CA ILE A 193 12.48 -6.12 -16.18
C ILE A 193 11.21 -6.89 -16.57
N LEU A 194 10.16 -6.19 -16.98
CA LEU A 194 8.91 -6.81 -17.42
C LEU A 194 9.10 -7.69 -18.67
N LEU A 195 9.85 -7.21 -19.66
CA LEU A 195 10.21 -7.99 -20.85
C LEU A 195 10.98 -9.25 -20.47
N PHE A 196 11.97 -9.12 -19.57
CA PHE A 196 12.76 -10.27 -19.11
C PHE A 196 11.91 -11.31 -18.39
N GLN A 197 10.93 -10.89 -17.59
CA GLN A 197 9.98 -11.79 -16.92
C GLN A 197 9.01 -12.47 -17.89
N SER A 198 8.72 -11.84 -19.03
CA SER A 198 7.78 -12.34 -20.06
C SER A 198 8.39 -13.33 -21.04
N ARG A 199 9.69 -13.67 -20.91
CA ARG A 199 10.36 -14.62 -21.80
C ARG A 199 9.64 -15.97 -21.84
N THR A 200 9.65 -16.59 -23.01
CA THR A 200 9.04 -17.90 -23.21
C THR A 200 9.89 -18.80 -24.11
N PRO A 201 9.97 -20.10 -23.82
CA PRO A 201 10.66 -21.03 -24.70
C PRO A 201 9.89 -21.31 -26.01
N TYR A 202 8.60 -21.00 -26.10
CA TYR A 202 7.74 -21.43 -27.19
C TYR A 202 7.00 -20.28 -27.87
N VAL A 203 7.14 -20.17 -29.18
CA VAL A 203 6.36 -19.29 -30.03
C VAL A 203 4.85 -19.63 -30.00
N GLY A 204 4.47 -20.85 -29.66
CA GLY A 204 3.07 -21.27 -29.50
C GLY A 204 2.41 -20.79 -28.20
N ASN A 205 3.14 -20.14 -27.31
CA ASN A 205 2.60 -19.58 -26.06
C ASN A 205 1.96 -18.20 -26.32
N ALA A 206 0.79 -18.20 -26.98
CA ALA A 206 0.11 -16.97 -27.37
C ALA A 206 -0.13 -15.95 -26.21
N PRO A 207 -0.48 -16.35 -24.98
CA PRO A 207 -0.58 -15.41 -23.86
C PRO A 207 0.73 -14.68 -23.56
N ALA A 208 1.87 -15.40 -23.55
CA ALA A 208 3.18 -14.78 -23.30
C ALA A 208 3.57 -13.83 -24.44
N LEU A 209 3.31 -14.22 -25.70
CA LEU A 209 3.55 -13.35 -26.85
C LEU A 209 2.67 -12.09 -26.79
N GLY A 210 1.39 -12.22 -26.44
CA GLY A 210 0.50 -11.09 -26.23
C GLY A 210 1.02 -10.11 -25.18
N HIS A 211 1.54 -10.64 -24.06
CA HIS A 211 2.12 -9.82 -23.01
C HIS A 211 3.43 -9.13 -23.44
N ILE A 212 4.29 -9.80 -24.19
CA ILE A 212 5.48 -9.18 -24.80
C ILE A 212 5.06 -8.03 -25.73
N ALA A 213 4.08 -8.26 -26.61
CA ALA A 213 3.59 -7.25 -27.55
C ALA A 213 2.97 -6.03 -26.80
N GLU A 214 2.27 -6.27 -25.69
CA GLU A 214 1.71 -5.22 -24.81
C GLU A 214 2.82 -4.36 -24.21
N ILE A 215 3.88 -4.98 -23.63
CA ILE A 215 5.01 -4.23 -23.02
C ILE A 215 5.77 -3.45 -24.10
N LEU A 216 5.94 -4.02 -25.30
CA LEU A 216 6.56 -3.33 -26.44
C LEU A 216 5.66 -2.23 -27.03
N GLY A 217 4.39 -2.11 -26.61
CA GLY A 217 3.48 -1.10 -27.10
C GLY A 217 2.97 -1.32 -28.53
N ILE A 218 3.01 -2.57 -29.06
CA ILE A 218 2.59 -2.86 -30.44
C ILE A 218 1.16 -2.41 -30.69
N GLY A 219 0.23 -2.64 -29.75
CA GLY A 219 -1.17 -2.21 -29.85
C GLY A 219 -1.39 -0.70 -29.75
N VAL A 220 -0.38 0.07 -29.38
CA VAL A 220 -0.42 1.55 -29.40
C VAL A 220 -0.13 2.08 -30.79
N LEU A 221 0.59 1.30 -31.62
CA LEU A 221 0.89 1.68 -33.00
C LEU A 221 -0.39 1.64 -33.85
N HIS A 222 -1.08 0.51 -33.82
CA HIS A 222 -2.36 0.25 -34.47
C HIS A 222 -3.00 -1.03 -33.93
N ASP A 223 -4.30 -1.19 -34.14
CA ASP A 223 -4.98 -2.46 -33.95
C ASP A 223 -4.33 -3.54 -34.80
N TYR A 224 -4.11 -4.71 -34.21
CA TYR A 224 -3.47 -5.82 -34.90
C TYR A 224 -4.07 -7.16 -34.50
N THR A 225 -3.86 -8.15 -35.37
CA THR A 225 -3.98 -9.55 -35.04
C THR A 225 -2.60 -10.23 -35.09
N ALA A 226 -2.45 -11.37 -34.43
CA ALA A 226 -1.19 -12.11 -34.47
C ALA A 226 -1.41 -13.49 -35.06
N SER A 227 -0.59 -13.89 -36.02
CA SER A 227 -0.53 -15.26 -36.52
C SER A 227 0.80 -15.93 -36.20
N LEU A 228 0.76 -17.22 -35.92
CA LEU A 228 1.90 -17.99 -35.46
C LEU A 228 2.19 -19.17 -36.38
N GLN A 229 3.39 -19.24 -36.90
CA GLN A 229 3.92 -20.41 -37.62
C GLN A 229 4.64 -21.33 -36.65
N THR A 230 3.96 -22.38 -36.21
CA THR A 230 4.48 -23.34 -35.20
C THR A 230 4.62 -24.78 -35.71
N ALA A 231 4.09 -25.07 -36.89
CA ALA A 231 4.04 -26.43 -37.40
C ALA A 231 5.41 -26.96 -37.86
N GLN A 232 6.23 -26.09 -38.45
CA GLN A 232 7.57 -26.43 -38.94
C GLN A 232 8.45 -25.18 -38.94
N ARG A 233 9.78 -25.36 -38.93
CA ARG A 233 10.74 -24.25 -39.07
C ARG A 233 10.72 -23.68 -40.51
N PRO A 234 10.98 -22.37 -40.62
CA PRO A 234 11.27 -21.42 -39.55
C PRO A 234 10.01 -21.10 -38.71
N TYR A 235 10.13 -21.11 -37.39
CA TYR A 235 9.06 -20.71 -36.51
C TYR A 235 8.89 -19.17 -36.56
N GLY A 236 7.65 -18.73 -36.76
CA GLY A 236 7.34 -17.34 -37.05
C GLY A 236 6.27 -16.75 -36.15
N TRP A 237 6.41 -15.44 -35.88
CA TRP A 237 5.42 -14.62 -35.25
C TRP A 237 5.14 -13.43 -36.16
N THR A 238 3.91 -13.34 -36.69
CA THR A 238 3.48 -12.28 -37.61
C THR A 238 2.50 -11.38 -36.89
N ILE A 239 2.75 -10.07 -36.96
CA ILE A 239 1.85 -8.99 -36.55
C ILE A 239 1.10 -8.49 -37.78
N GLU A 240 -0.21 -8.65 -37.82
CA GLU A 240 -1.06 -8.24 -38.93
C GLU A 240 -1.84 -6.99 -38.53
N PHE A 241 -1.37 -5.82 -38.97
CA PHE A 241 -2.04 -4.56 -38.66
C PHE A 241 -3.34 -4.42 -39.47
N ALA A 242 -4.41 -4.00 -38.76
CA ALA A 242 -5.78 -4.03 -39.29
C ALA A 242 -6.10 -2.89 -40.26
N GLU A 243 -5.33 -1.80 -40.23
CA GLU A 243 -5.60 -0.59 -41.01
C GLU A 243 -4.74 -0.48 -42.28
N ASP A 244 -5.24 0.37 -43.21
CA ASP A 244 -4.47 0.78 -44.35
C ASP A 244 -3.28 1.64 -43.91
N GLY A 245 -2.08 1.16 -44.15
CA GLY A 245 -0.82 1.81 -43.83
C GLY A 245 -0.50 3.05 -44.67
N THR A 246 -1.42 3.48 -45.51
CA THR A 246 -1.25 4.68 -46.39
C THR A 246 -0.88 5.90 -45.55
N GLY A 247 0.37 6.34 -45.70
CA GLY A 247 0.95 7.46 -44.95
C GLY A 247 1.63 7.11 -43.62
N PHE A 248 1.47 5.91 -43.10
CA PHE A 248 2.24 5.48 -41.92
C PHE A 248 3.04 4.17 -42.09
N GLY A 249 3.04 3.53 -43.24
CA GLY A 249 3.77 2.30 -43.46
C GLY A 249 5.25 2.40 -43.05
N THR A 250 5.92 3.50 -43.41
CA THR A 250 7.30 3.79 -43.02
C THR A 250 7.47 3.88 -41.48
N HIS A 251 6.45 4.37 -40.78
CA HIS A 251 6.48 4.42 -39.31
C HIS A 251 6.35 3.02 -38.70
N LEU A 252 5.39 2.22 -39.19
CA LEU A 252 5.21 0.84 -38.78
C LEU A 252 6.49 0.00 -39.03
N ASP A 253 7.10 0.15 -40.21
CA ASP A 253 8.34 -0.54 -40.53
C ASP A 253 9.47 -0.20 -39.59
N ARG A 254 9.62 1.07 -39.26
CA ARG A 254 10.65 1.54 -38.33
C ARG A 254 10.43 0.98 -36.92
N GLU A 255 9.19 1.07 -36.41
CA GLU A 255 8.83 0.53 -35.09
C GLU A 255 9.04 -0.98 -35.02
N MET A 256 8.55 -1.72 -36.01
CA MET A 256 8.71 -3.15 -36.04
C MET A 256 10.16 -3.58 -36.24
N THR A 257 10.95 -2.83 -37.01
CA THR A 257 12.40 -3.08 -37.17
C THR A 257 13.14 -2.96 -35.82
N TRP A 258 12.72 -2.02 -34.97
CA TRP A 258 13.25 -1.88 -33.63
C TRP A 258 12.78 -3.01 -32.70
N HIS A 259 11.50 -3.41 -32.75
CA HIS A 259 10.94 -4.40 -31.85
C HIS A 259 11.33 -5.85 -32.21
N ALA A 260 11.52 -6.15 -33.49
CA ALA A 260 11.77 -7.53 -33.96
C ALA A 260 12.98 -8.20 -33.29
N PRO A 261 14.17 -7.57 -33.11
CA PRO A 261 15.28 -8.17 -32.39
C PRO A 261 14.96 -8.51 -30.93
N LEU A 262 14.15 -7.68 -30.26
CA LEU A 262 13.69 -7.93 -28.90
C LEU A 262 12.71 -9.11 -28.84
N MET A 263 11.73 -9.15 -29.76
CA MET A 263 10.80 -10.28 -29.87
C MET A 263 11.54 -11.61 -30.15
N LEU A 264 12.55 -11.59 -31.03
CA LEU A 264 13.41 -12.72 -31.30
C LEU A 264 14.21 -13.14 -30.05
N ALA A 265 14.72 -12.22 -29.27
CA ALA A 265 15.49 -12.53 -28.07
C ALA A 265 14.63 -13.17 -26.98
N LEU A 266 13.39 -12.68 -26.79
CA LEU A 266 12.49 -13.05 -25.70
C LEU A 266 11.78 -14.40 -25.91
N VAL A 267 11.71 -14.91 -27.15
CA VAL A 267 11.09 -16.20 -27.49
C VAL A 267 12.14 -17.16 -28.00
N GLU A 268 12.52 -18.17 -27.19
CA GLU A 268 13.71 -18.98 -27.40
C GLU A 268 13.70 -19.70 -28.77
N ASN A 269 12.59 -20.29 -29.18
CA ASN A 269 12.49 -21.04 -30.44
C ASN A 269 11.99 -20.19 -31.64
N LEU A 270 11.83 -18.89 -31.51
CA LEU A 270 11.38 -18.01 -32.60
C LEU A 270 12.54 -17.81 -33.61
N ASP A 271 12.28 -18.02 -34.87
CA ASP A 271 13.27 -17.89 -35.94
C ASP A 271 13.08 -16.62 -36.77
N GLN A 272 11.84 -16.08 -36.84
CA GLN A 272 11.52 -14.87 -37.58
C GLN A 272 10.33 -14.10 -37.00
N VAL A 273 10.36 -12.77 -37.14
CA VAL A 273 9.26 -11.88 -36.88
C VAL A 273 8.85 -11.21 -38.17
N SER A 274 7.55 -11.24 -38.47
CA SER A 274 7.00 -10.59 -39.67
C SER A 274 5.92 -9.57 -39.26
N TRP A 275 5.70 -8.57 -40.11
CA TRP A 275 4.54 -7.67 -39.97
C TRP A 275 3.96 -7.38 -41.34
N THR A 276 2.64 -7.17 -41.36
CA THR A 276 1.89 -6.88 -42.60
C THR A 276 0.95 -5.69 -42.38
N TYR A 277 0.78 -4.93 -43.39
CA TYR A 277 -0.24 -3.86 -43.50
C TYR A 277 -0.60 -3.65 -44.97
N THR A 278 -1.72 -2.98 -45.22
CA THR A 278 -2.11 -2.58 -46.58
C THR A 278 -1.66 -1.15 -46.87
N ASP A 279 -0.97 -0.90 -47.98
CA ASP A 279 -0.61 0.43 -48.43
C ASP A 279 -1.18 0.67 -49.86
N GLY A 280 -2.10 1.65 -49.97
CA GLY A 280 -2.77 1.94 -51.23
C GLY A 280 -3.51 0.76 -51.85
N GLY A 281 -3.98 -0.19 -51.01
CA GLY A 281 -4.68 -1.41 -51.42
C GLY A 281 -3.74 -2.59 -51.78
N VAL A 282 -2.43 -2.44 -51.57
CA VAL A 282 -1.44 -3.51 -51.76
C VAL A 282 -1.03 -4.01 -50.38
N LEU A 283 -1.00 -5.35 -50.19
CA LEU A 283 -0.51 -5.96 -48.98
C LEU A 283 1.01 -5.92 -48.97
N GLU A 284 1.57 -5.16 -48.05
CA GLU A 284 3.00 -5.12 -47.77
C GLU A 284 3.34 -6.16 -46.70
N THR A 285 4.49 -6.83 -46.84
CA THR A 285 4.97 -7.84 -45.90
C THR A 285 6.47 -7.65 -45.68
N HIS A 286 6.83 -7.47 -44.44
CA HIS A 286 8.21 -7.33 -44.00
C HIS A 286 8.57 -8.46 -43.02
N THR A 287 9.81 -8.86 -43.02
CA THR A 287 10.29 -9.94 -42.14
C THR A 287 11.71 -9.63 -41.67
N ILE A 288 11.99 -9.89 -40.41
CA ILE A 288 13.34 -9.94 -39.86
C ILE A 288 13.55 -11.36 -39.31
N THR A 289 14.53 -12.03 -39.87
CA THR A 289 14.96 -13.36 -39.43
C THR A 289 15.96 -13.25 -38.27
N LEU A 290 16.14 -14.34 -37.52
CA LEU A 290 17.16 -14.41 -36.47
C LEU A 290 18.58 -14.17 -37.04
N GLU A 291 18.87 -14.67 -38.26
CA GLU A 291 20.14 -14.44 -38.91
C GLU A 291 20.37 -12.94 -39.23
N GLU A 292 19.37 -12.27 -39.80
CA GLU A 292 19.44 -10.83 -40.08
C GLU A 292 19.58 -10.01 -38.82
N ALA A 293 18.82 -10.32 -37.76
CA ALA A 293 18.92 -9.63 -36.46
C ALA A 293 20.33 -9.81 -35.87
N ASN A 294 20.89 -11.00 -35.94
CA ASN A 294 22.26 -11.27 -35.48
C ASN A 294 23.31 -10.51 -36.30
N ALA A 295 23.12 -10.40 -37.62
CA ALA A 295 24.01 -9.70 -38.52
C ALA A 295 24.04 -8.19 -38.28
N MET A 296 23.00 -7.62 -37.70
CA MET A 296 22.93 -6.19 -37.33
C MET A 296 23.80 -5.85 -36.08
N LEU A 297 23.98 -6.79 -35.16
CA LEU A 297 24.59 -6.57 -33.85
C LEU A 297 25.98 -5.90 -33.91
N PRO A 298 26.95 -6.34 -34.76
CA PRO A 298 28.28 -5.72 -34.79
C PRO A 298 28.23 -4.24 -35.15
N GLN A 299 27.40 -3.87 -36.13
CA GLN A 299 27.29 -2.48 -36.58
C GLN A 299 26.55 -1.62 -35.59
N LEU A 300 25.47 -2.14 -34.94
CA LEU A 300 24.77 -1.45 -33.89
C LEU A 300 25.68 -1.18 -32.70
N THR A 301 26.41 -2.20 -32.25
CA THR A 301 27.36 -2.08 -31.13
C THR A 301 28.45 -1.07 -31.44
N LYS A 302 29.05 -1.11 -32.62
CA LYS A 302 30.04 -0.14 -33.05
C LYS A 302 29.48 1.30 -33.06
N THR A 303 28.25 1.46 -33.51
CA THR A 303 27.58 2.78 -33.55
C THR A 303 27.27 3.28 -32.15
N TYR A 304 26.77 2.41 -31.28
CA TYR A 304 26.47 2.73 -29.89
C TYR A 304 27.74 3.15 -29.15
N ASN A 305 28.82 2.35 -29.24
CA ASN A 305 30.09 2.65 -28.59
C ASN A 305 30.65 4.02 -29.01
N ARG A 306 30.59 4.31 -30.31
CA ARG A 306 31.04 5.61 -30.81
C ARG A 306 30.24 6.78 -30.29
N ARG A 307 28.91 6.62 -30.12
CA ARG A 307 28.02 7.69 -29.62
C ARG A 307 28.11 7.92 -28.13
N ASN A 308 28.26 6.84 -27.37
CA ASN A 308 28.15 6.87 -25.92
C ASN A 308 29.52 6.71 -25.20
N GLY A 309 30.62 6.54 -25.97
CA GLY A 309 31.94 6.37 -25.37
C GLY A 309 32.11 5.01 -24.63
N THR A 310 31.35 4.01 -25.02
CA THR A 310 31.39 2.66 -24.45
C THR A 310 32.31 1.76 -25.30
N ASP A 311 32.67 0.58 -24.78
CA ASP A 311 33.50 -0.43 -25.43
C ASP A 311 32.82 -1.81 -25.44
N TRP A 312 31.51 -1.83 -25.59
CA TRP A 312 30.75 -3.09 -25.62
C TRP A 312 31.21 -4.00 -26.74
N THR A 313 31.19 -5.31 -26.45
CA THR A 313 31.41 -6.37 -27.42
C THR A 313 30.08 -6.98 -27.81
N PRO A 314 29.75 -7.10 -29.11
CA PRO A 314 28.50 -7.71 -29.53
C PRO A 314 28.44 -9.18 -29.14
N LYS A 315 27.30 -9.65 -28.65
CA LYS A 315 27.05 -11.07 -28.46
C LYS A 315 26.86 -11.77 -29.82
N ALA A 316 27.00 -13.10 -29.85
CA ALA A 316 26.87 -13.87 -31.10
C ALA A 316 25.44 -13.87 -31.62
N SER A 317 24.46 -13.84 -30.74
CA SER A 317 23.03 -13.87 -31.11
C SER A 317 22.22 -12.89 -30.24
N VAL A 318 21.14 -12.35 -30.80
CA VAL A 318 20.14 -11.60 -30.01
C VAL A 318 19.58 -12.46 -28.88
N LYS A 319 19.52 -13.79 -29.02
CA LYS A 319 19.11 -14.73 -27.98
C LYS A 319 19.99 -14.65 -26.73
N ASP A 320 21.29 -14.41 -26.90
CA ASP A 320 22.26 -14.37 -25.81
C ASP A 320 22.04 -13.16 -24.89
N TYR A 321 21.33 -12.14 -25.38
CA TYR A 321 20.95 -10.98 -24.57
C TYR A 321 19.80 -11.27 -23.60
N ALA A 322 19.05 -12.34 -23.82
CA ALA A 322 18.01 -12.77 -22.88
C ALA A 322 18.55 -13.55 -21.66
N ALA A 323 19.87 -13.64 -21.49
CA ALA A 323 20.50 -14.36 -20.38
C ALA A 323 20.38 -13.63 -19.02
N SER A 324 20.38 -12.29 -19.01
CA SER A 324 20.20 -11.46 -17.83
C SER A 324 19.42 -10.18 -18.16
N VAL A 325 18.91 -9.50 -17.13
CA VAL A 325 18.20 -8.21 -17.32
C VAL A 325 19.14 -7.17 -17.90
N GLY A 326 20.38 -7.10 -17.40
CA GLY A 326 21.38 -6.17 -17.91
C GLY A 326 21.76 -6.43 -19.37
N ALA A 327 21.91 -7.69 -19.75
CA ALA A 327 22.14 -8.05 -21.15
C ALA A 327 20.93 -7.66 -22.03
N LEU A 328 19.70 -7.91 -21.57
CA LEU A 328 18.49 -7.50 -22.31
C LEU A 328 18.40 -5.98 -22.42
N GLN A 329 18.74 -5.23 -21.37
CA GLN A 329 18.82 -3.78 -21.41
C GLN A 329 19.82 -3.30 -22.49
N GLN A 330 20.96 -3.95 -22.57
CA GLN A 330 21.93 -3.65 -23.63
C GLN A 330 21.33 -3.85 -25.03
N LEU A 331 20.55 -4.92 -25.26
CA LEU A 331 19.84 -5.12 -26.53
C LEU A 331 18.77 -4.06 -26.78
N CYS A 332 18.02 -3.65 -25.74
CA CYS A 332 17.07 -2.55 -25.85
C CYS A 332 17.75 -1.27 -26.31
N ASP A 333 18.89 -0.92 -25.70
CA ASP A 333 19.64 0.28 -26.05
C ASP A 333 20.22 0.22 -27.47
N LEU A 334 20.71 -0.96 -27.88
CA LEU A 334 21.18 -1.19 -29.26
C LEU A 334 20.05 -1.09 -30.28
N SER A 335 18.91 -1.71 -29.98
CA SER A 335 17.75 -1.74 -30.88
C SER A 335 17.16 -0.33 -31.09
N GLN A 336 17.24 0.55 -30.10
CA GLN A 336 16.80 1.93 -30.24
C GLN A 336 17.55 2.71 -31.33
N LEU A 337 18.76 2.29 -31.71
CA LEU A 337 19.47 2.88 -32.83
C LEU A 337 18.78 2.61 -34.20
N LEU A 338 17.97 1.57 -34.28
CA LEU A 338 17.19 1.25 -35.49
C LEU A 338 16.00 2.22 -35.67
N TYR A 339 15.50 2.76 -34.56
CA TYR A 339 14.40 3.73 -34.60
C TYR A 339 14.83 5.09 -35.18
N GLY A 340 16.12 5.47 -35.08
CA GLY A 340 16.64 6.75 -35.50
C GLY A 340 16.67 7.82 -34.42
N ASP A 341 17.35 8.96 -34.68
CA ASP A 341 17.64 10.04 -33.71
C ASP A 341 16.40 10.91 -33.36
N TRP A 342 15.40 10.36 -32.69
CA TRP A 342 14.24 11.13 -32.19
C TRP A 342 14.15 11.09 -30.67
N ARG A 343 15.26 11.38 -29.98
CA ARG A 343 15.16 11.79 -28.57
C ARG A 343 15.30 13.32 -28.52
N PHE A 344 14.19 13.94 -28.20
CA PHE A 344 14.17 15.31 -27.70
C PHE A 344 14.41 15.31 -26.21
#